data_42051396c7c805e0fea82eac6aab9f4e
#
_entry.id   42051396c7c805e0fea82eac6aab9f4e
#
_cell.length_a   1.000
_cell.length_b   1.000
_cell.length_c   1.000
_cell.angle_alpha   90.00
_cell.angle_beta   90.00
_cell.angle_gamma   90.00
#
_symmetry.space_group_name_H-M   'P 1'
#
loop_
_entity.id
_entity.type
_entity.pdbx_description
1 polymer ?
#
loop_
_entity_poly.entity_id
_entity_poly.type
_entity_poly.pdbx_seq_one_letter_code
_entity_poly.pdbx_strand_id
1 'polypeptide(L)'
;MHYENLKLYESLGLKITKIHRGIKFEESAWLEEYINLITKLRIEAKKSGNNFEVDFFKLMNNSVFGKTLENIRNRGDIRLISTDKVAQKLTAKPNYDCCTIFDENLIAVHTKLYFNKPVYLGMSILDLSKSL
;
A
#
# COMPACT_ATOMS: atom_id res chain seq x y z
N MET A 1 -8.35 -12.70 -7.26
CA MET A 1 -7.57 -13.96 -7.11
C MET A 1 -6.47 -13.97 -8.14
N HIS A 2 -5.26 -14.30 -7.75
CA HIS A 2 -4.12 -14.46 -8.66
C HIS A 2 -4.30 -15.70 -9.53
N TYR A 3 -3.83 -15.66 -10.78
CA TYR A 3 -4.07 -16.75 -11.73
C TYR A 3 -3.40 -18.06 -11.32
N GLU A 4 -2.26 -18.03 -10.63
CA GLU A 4 -1.60 -19.24 -10.11
C GLU A 4 -2.49 -20.00 -9.11
N ASN A 5 -3.25 -19.29 -8.27
CA ASN A 5 -4.23 -19.94 -7.39
C ASN A 5 -5.38 -20.57 -8.17
N LEU A 6 -5.76 -19.99 -9.31
CA LEU A 6 -6.77 -20.62 -10.19
C LEU A 6 -6.27 -21.95 -10.76
N LYS A 7 -5.01 -22.00 -11.22
CA LYS A 7 -4.38 -23.25 -11.69
C LYS A 7 -4.33 -24.31 -10.57
N LEU A 8 -3.93 -23.89 -9.36
CA LEU A 8 -3.91 -24.78 -8.21
C LEU A 8 -5.31 -25.35 -7.93
N TYR A 9 -6.34 -24.52 -7.91
CA TYR A 9 -7.72 -24.98 -7.67
C TYR A 9 -8.23 -25.89 -8.78
N GLU A 10 -7.88 -25.63 -10.05
CA GLU A 10 -8.21 -26.50 -11.18
C GLU A 10 -7.53 -27.86 -11.03
N SER A 11 -6.26 -27.90 -10.63
CA SER A 11 -5.53 -29.16 -10.35
C SER A 11 -6.15 -29.96 -9.21
N LEU A 12 -6.80 -29.29 -8.25
CA LEU A 12 -7.55 -29.91 -7.15
C LEU A 12 -8.98 -30.33 -7.52
N GLY A 13 -9.36 -30.20 -8.79
CA GLY A 13 -10.63 -30.66 -9.31
C GLY A 13 -11.75 -29.60 -9.32
N LEU A 14 -11.47 -28.36 -9.00
CA LEU A 14 -12.43 -27.27 -9.15
C LEU A 14 -12.55 -26.85 -10.62
N LYS A 15 -13.78 -26.52 -11.05
CA LYS A 15 -14.04 -26.04 -12.41
C LYS A 15 -14.31 -24.56 -12.42
N ILE A 16 -13.61 -23.83 -13.27
CA ILE A 16 -13.88 -22.42 -13.53
C ILE A 16 -15.12 -22.32 -14.40
N THR A 17 -16.21 -21.79 -13.86
CA THR A 17 -17.48 -21.65 -14.59
C THR A 17 -17.56 -20.39 -15.42
N LYS A 18 -17.00 -19.28 -14.90
CA LYS A 18 -17.04 -17.97 -15.57
C LYS A 18 -15.94 -17.05 -15.08
N ILE A 19 -15.30 -16.35 -16.00
CA ILE A 19 -14.37 -15.24 -15.73
C ILE A 19 -15.09 -13.93 -16.07
N HIS A 20 -15.33 -13.08 -15.08
CA HIS A 20 -16.02 -11.81 -15.29
C HIS A 20 -15.08 -10.70 -15.75
N ARG A 21 -13.89 -10.62 -15.15
CA ARG A 21 -12.86 -9.63 -15.47
C ARG A 21 -11.49 -10.20 -15.16
N GLY A 22 -10.50 -9.78 -15.93
CA GLY A 22 -9.08 -10.05 -15.68
C GLY A 22 -8.28 -8.77 -15.83
N ILE A 23 -7.24 -8.61 -15.02
CA ILE A 23 -6.29 -7.51 -15.11
C ILE A 23 -4.93 -8.15 -15.36
N LYS A 24 -4.26 -7.69 -16.42
CA LYS A 24 -2.90 -8.13 -16.76
C LYS A 24 -1.92 -7.02 -16.37
N PHE A 25 -0.84 -7.39 -15.72
CA PHE A 25 0.26 -6.50 -15.36
C PHE A 25 1.54 -6.94 -16.04
N GLU A 26 2.42 -5.99 -16.30
CA GLU A 26 3.82 -6.27 -16.58
C GLU A 26 4.53 -6.56 -15.26
N GLU A 27 5.26 -7.66 -15.21
CA GLU A 27 5.99 -8.08 -14.02
C GLU A 27 7.46 -7.70 -14.16
N SER A 28 8.06 -7.18 -13.11
CA SER A 28 9.48 -6.89 -13.03
C SER A 28 9.99 -7.11 -11.60
N ALA A 29 11.25 -7.52 -11.48
CA ALA A 29 11.89 -7.81 -10.19
C ALA A 29 12.41 -6.54 -9.46
N TRP A 30 11.70 -5.42 -9.55
CA TRP A 30 12.14 -4.11 -9.05
C TRP A 30 12.43 -4.04 -7.53
N LEU A 31 11.87 -4.96 -6.73
CA LEU A 31 12.11 -5.07 -5.29
C LEU A 31 13.16 -6.11 -4.93
N GLU A 32 13.68 -6.87 -5.87
CA GLU A 32 14.54 -8.01 -5.62
C GLU A 32 15.79 -7.62 -4.81
N GLU A 33 16.50 -6.60 -5.24
CA GLU A 33 17.71 -6.13 -4.57
C GLU A 33 17.45 -5.73 -3.11
N TYR A 34 16.36 -5.00 -2.88
CA TYR A 34 15.96 -4.58 -1.54
C TYR A 34 15.64 -5.79 -0.65
N ILE A 35 14.81 -6.71 -1.12
CA ILE A 35 14.39 -7.88 -0.35
C ILE A 35 15.58 -8.79 -0.06
N ASN A 36 16.47 -9.00 -1.03
CA ASN A 36 17.68 -9.80 -0.87
C ASN A 36 18.63 -9.18 0.17
N LEU A 37 18.84 -7.86 0.12
CA LEU A 37 19.66 -7.15 1.09
C LEU A 37 19.11 -7.31 2.52
N ILE A 38 17.84 -7.00 2.74
CA ILE A 38 17.21 -7.08 4.06
C ILE A 38 17.16 -8.52 4.57
N THR A 39 16.94 -9.49 3.69
CA THR A 39 16.96 -10.91 4.06
C THR A 39 18.36 -11.35 4.48
N LYS A 40 19.40 -10.92 3.77
CA LYS A 40 20.80 -11.20 4.13
C LYS A 40 21.16 -10.63 5.51
N LEU A 41 20.85 -9.36 5.75
CA LEU A 41 21.08 -8.71 7.03
C LEU A 41 20.34 -9.43 8.18
N ARG A 42 19.11 -9.87 7.93
CA ARG A 42 18.34 -10.65 8.90
C ARG A 42 18.99 -11.99 9.23
N ILE A 43 19.54 -12.68 8.24
CA ILE A 43 20.28 -13.95 8.45
C ILE A 43 21.55 -13.70 9.27
N GLU A 44 22.28 -12.64 9.00
CA GLU A 44 23.48 -12.24 9.74
C GLU A 44 23.12 -11.91 11.21
N ALA A 45 22.08 -11.12 11.44
CA ALA A 45 21.57 -10.82 12.77
C ALA A 45 21.15 -12.08 13.55
N LYS A 46 20.53 -13.05 12.86
CA LYS A 46 20.18 -14.34 13.47
C LYS A 46 21.41 -15.15 13.88
N LYS A 47 22.48 -15.14 13.07
CA LYS A 47 23.73 -15.81 13.38
C LYS A 47 24.46 -15.17 14.57
N SER A 48 24.40 -13.85 14.70
CA SER A 48 24.99 -13.10 15.83
C SER A 48 24.15 -13.15 17.11
N GLY A 49 22.94 -13.72 17.06
CA GLY A 49 22.03 -13.79 18.21
C GLY A 49 21.35 -12.47 18.57
N ASN A 50 21.41 -11.45 17.67
CA ASN A 50 20.77 -10.16 17.90
C ASN A 50 19.28 -10.20 17.51
N ASN A 51 18.43 -10.56 18.46
CA ASN A 51 16.99 -10.67 18.25
C ASN A 51 16.33 -9.35 17.85
N PHE A 52 16.81 -8.22 18.35
CA PHE A 52 16.29 -6.91 17.98
C PHE A 52 16.47 -6.65 16.47
N GLU A 53 17.64 -6.86 15.93
CA GLU A 53 17.88 -6.68 14.50
C GLU A 53 17.09 -7.68 13.64
N VAL A 54 16.92 -8.91 14.09
CA VAL A 54 16.09 -9.92 13.41
C VAL A 54 14.66 -9.43 13.25
N ASP A 55 14.08 -8.88 14.32
CA ASP A 55 12.70 -8.35 14.29
C ASP A 55 12.62 -7.05 13.51
N PHE A 56 13.63 -6.19 13.61
CA PHE A 56 13.73 -4.94 12.84
C PHE A 56 13.73 -5.21 11.33
N PHE A 57 14.60 -6.11 10.84
CA PHE A 57 14.65 -6.44 9.41
C PHE A 57 13.38 -7.16 8.93
N LYS A 58 12.76 -7.97 9.78
CA LYS A 58 11.44 -8.55 9.50
C LYS A 58 10.39 -7.45 9.33
N LEU A 59 10.39 -6.46 10.21
CA LEU A 59 9.47 -5.32 10.12
C LEU A 59 9.71 -4.51 8.85
N MET A 60 10.95 -4.30 8.44
CA MET A 60 11.28 -3.58 7.20
C MET A 60 10.66 -4.27 5.97
N ASN A 61 10.81 -5.59 5.81
CA ASN A 61 10.18 -6.32 4.72
C ASN A 61 8.65 -6.26 4.77
N ASN A 62 8.08 -6.45 5.95
CA ASN A 62 6.63 -6.44 6.12
C ASN A 62 6.02 -5.04 5.91
N SER A 63 6.76 -3.97 6.21
CA SER A 63 6.29 -2.60 6.05
C SER A 63 6.08 -2.21 4.58
N VAL A 64 6.94 -2.68 3.69
CA VAL A 64 6.77 -2.49 2.24
C VAL A 64 5.47 -3.13 1.77
N PHE A 65 5.25 -4.39 2.12
CA PHE A 65 4.02 -5.11 1.83
C PHE A 65 2.80 -4.44 2.45
N GLY A 66 2.84 -4.14 3.76
CA GLY A 66 1.73 -3.49 4.46
C GLY A 66 1.37 -2.13 3.86
N LYS A 67 2.36 -1.37 3.37
CA LYS A 67 2.13 -0.08 2.73
C LYS A 67 1.40 -0.17 1.39
N THR A 68 1.56 -1.26 0.66
CA THR A 68 0.82 -1.49 -0.60
C THR A 68 -0.66 -1.76 -0.37
N LEU A 69 -1.03 -2.37 0.76
CA LEU A 69 -2.40 -2.71 1.14
C LEU A 69 -3.04 -1.69 2.09
N GLU A 70 -2.37 -0.59 2.38
CA GLU A 70 -2.86 0.42 3.30
C GLU A 70 -4.24 0.95 2.86
N ASN A 71 -5.22 0.85 3.75
CA ASN A 71 -6.54 1.43 3.51
C ASN A 71 -6.51 2.95 3.76
N ILE A 72 -6.48 3.72 2.70
CA ILE A 72 -6.46 5.18 2.74
C ILE A 72 -7.85 5.82 2.61
N ARG A 73 -8.92 5.02 2.50
CA ARG A 73 -10.29 5.53 2.27
C ARG A 73 -10.78 6.47 3.38
N ASN A 74 -10.37 6.18 4.62
CA ASN A 74 -10.79 6.97 5.78
C ASN A 74 -9.77 8.05 6.16
N ARG A 75 -8.75 8.29 5.34
CA ARG A 75 -7.80 9.38 5.54
C ARG A 75 -8.29 10.64 4.84
N GLY A 76 -8.12 11.79 5.50
CA GLY A 76 -8.27 13.11 4.90
C GLY A 76 -6.89 13.77 4.77
N ASP A 77 -6.64 14.50 3.69
CA ASP A 77 -5.55 15.47 3.64
C ASP A 77 -6.08 16.79 4.19
N ILE A 78 -5.66 17.13 5.41
CA ILE A 78 -6.11 18.32 6.13
C ILE A 78 -4.93 19.28 6.22
N ARG A 79 -5.13 20.50 5.75
CA ARG A 79 -4.13 21.58 5.80
C ARG A 79 -4.65 22.74 6.61
N LEU A 80 -3.91 23.08 7.68
CA LEU A 80 -4.15 24.28 8.47
C LEU A 80 -3.55 25.49 7.75
N ILE A 81 -4.32 26.54 7.57
CA ILE A 81 -3.99 27.70 6.77
C ILE A 81 -4.36 28.95 7.55
N SER A 82 -3.43 29.92 7.58
CA SER A 82 -3.61 31.23 8.20
C SER A 82 -3.69 32.37 7.19
N THR A 83 -3.70 32.07 5.87
CA THR A 83 -3.65 33.09 4.83
C THR A 83 -4.76 32.87 3.81
N ASP A 84 -5.61 33.87 3.61
CA ASP A 84 -6.75 33.84 2.66
C ASP A 84 -6.34 33.46 1.24
N LYS A 85 -5.25 34.00 0.73
CA LYS A 85 -4.77 33.69 -0.63
C LYS A 85 -4.46 32.19 -0.82
N VAL A 86 -3.94 31.52 0.24
CA VAL A 86 -3.66 30.09 0.19
C VAL A 86 -4.96 29.30 0.32
N ALA A 87 -5.87 29.74 1.17
CA ALA A 87 -7.18 29.14 1.33
C ALA A 87 -7.94 29.16 -0.01
N GLN A 88 -8.02 30.29 -0.69
CA GLN A 88 -8.66 30.43 -2.01
C GLN A 88 -8.04 29.49 -3.07
N LYS A 89 -6.70 29.36 -3.09
CA LYS A 89 -6.03 28.44 -4.02
C LYS A 89 -6.34 26.97 -3.76
N LEU A 90 -6.53 26.59 -2.50
CA LEU A 90 -6.82 25.20 -2.14
C LEU A 90 -8.28 24.86 -2.33
N THR A 91 -9.19 25.78 -2.01
CA THR A 91 -10.64 25.59 -2.24
C THR A 91 -11.01 25.57 -3.72
N ALA A 92 -10.22 26.23 -4.57
CA ALA A 92 -10.40 26.19 -6.03
C ALA A 92 -9.93 24.87 -6.69
N LYS A 93 -9.29 23.96 -5.94
CA LYS A 93 -8.81 22.69 -6.51
C LYS A 93 -9.94 21.69 -6.71
N PRO A 94 -9.90 20.86 -7.77
CA PRO A 94 -10.94 19.84 -8.03
C PRO A 94 -11.08 18.79 -6.92
N ASN A 95 -10.04 18.60 -6.13
CA ASN A 95 -10.04 17.66 -5.00
C ASN A 95 -10.45 18.31 -3.67
N TYR A 96 -10.92 19.55 -3.68
CA TYR A 96 -11.50 20.18 -2.49
C TYR A 96 -12.72 19.39 -2.01
N ASP A 97 -12.85 19.23 -0.71
CA ASP A 97 -13.98 18.56 -0.07
C ASP A 97 -14.80 19.55 0.78
N CYS A 98 -14.23 20.00 1.88
CA CYS A 98 -14.85 20.99 2.77
C CYS A 98 -13.78 21.83 3.49
N CYS A 99 -14.21 22.85 4.20
CA CYS A 99 -13.34 23.61 5.12
C CYS A 99 -14.00 23.76 6.48
N THR A 100 -13.18 23.85 7.51
CA THR A 100 -13.60 24.15 8.87
C THR A 100 -12.88 25.43 9.30
N ILE A 101 -13.66 26.47 9.63
CA ILE A 101 -13.15 27.74 10.10
C ILE A 101 -13.09 27.65 11.63
N PHE A 102 -11.88 27.78 12.20
CA PHE A 102 -11.66 27.77 13.65
C PHE A 102 -11.68 29.18 14.21
N ASP A 103 -11.08 30.13 13.48
CA ASP A 103 -10.93 31.52 13.88
C ASP A 103 -10.73 32.38 12.62
N GLU A 104 -10.73 33.71 12.78
CA GLU A 104 -10.48 34.67 11.69
C GLU A 104 -9.17 34.42 10.94
N ASN A 105 -8.17 33.85 11.63
CA ASN A 105 -6.84 33.57 11.06
C ASN A 105 -6.50 32.08 10.93
N LEU A 106 -7.44 31.16 11.14
CA LEU A 106 -7.17 29.72 11.08
C LEU A 106 -8.29 28.94 10.43
N ILE A 107 -7.98 28.37 9.28
CA ILE A 107 -8.89 27.56 8.50
C ILE A 107 -8.27 26.19 8.23
N ALA A 108 -8.99 25.09 8.47
CA ALA A 108 -8.61 23.77 7.99
C ALA A 108 -9.29 23.51 6.66
N VAL A 109 -8.51 23.30 5.62
CA VAL A 109 -9.00 22.88 4.30
C VAL A 109 -8.83 21.38 4.16
N HIS A 110 -9.94 20.68 3.91
CA HIS A 110 -9.98 19.24 3.69
C HIS A 110 -10.00 18.96 2.19
N THR A 111 -9.13 18.04 1.77
CA THR A 111 -9.06 17.62 0.37
C THR A 111 -9.22 16.11 0.24
N LYS A 112 -9.89 15.68 -0.85
CA LYS A 112 -10.07 14.27 -1.18
C LYS A 112 -8.73 13.65 -1.54
N LEU A 113 -8.49 12.45 -1.03
CA LEU A 113 -7.29 11.69 -1.33
C LEU A 113 -7.41 10.98 -2.68
N TYR A 114 -6.29 10.93 -3.40
CA TYR A 114 -6.18 10.05 -4.55
C TYR A 114 -5.77 8.64 -4.10
N PHE A 115 -6.49 7.63 -4.59
CA PHE A 115 -6.15 6.22 -4.36
C PHE A 115 -4.99 5.82 -5.28
N ASN A 116 -3.77 6.05 -4.83
CA ASN A 116 -2.55 5.78 -5.60
C ASN A 116 -1.73 4.60 -5.06
N LYS A 117 -2.31 3.78 -4.18
CA LYS A 117 -1.61 2.62 -3.63
C LYS A 117 -1.67 1.44 -4.61
N PRO A 118 -0.55 0.74 -4.83
CA PRO A 118 -0.49 -0.44 -5.70
C PRO A 118 -1.09 -1.67 -4.99
N VAL A 119 -2.39 -1.63 -4.70
CA VAL A 119 -3.12 -2.68 -3.96
C VAL A 119 -2.98 -4.05 -4.63
N TYR A 120 -2.86 -4.07 -5.95
CA TYR A 120 -2.67 -5.30 -6.73
C TYR A 120 -1.39 -6.05 -6.37
N LEU A 121 -0.31 -5.32 -6.07
CA LEU A 121 0.94 -5.92 -5.62
C LEU A 121 0.75 -6.67 -4.31
N GLY A 122 0.16 -6.02 -3.31
CA GLY A 122 -0.12 -6.64 -2.02
C GLY A 122 -1.07 -7.83 -2.12
N MET A 123 -2.12 -7.72 -2.97
CA MET A 123 -3.03 -8.83 -3.25
C MET A 123 -2.29 -10.02 -3.89
N SER A 124 -1.42 -9.77 -4.87
CA SER A 124 -0.63 -10.83 -5.53
C SER A 124 0.29 -11.53 -4.54
N ILE A 125 0.98 -10.78 -3.68
CA ILE A 125 1.86 -11.36 -2.64
C ILE A 125 1.06 -12.25 -1.69
N LEU A 126 -0.12 -11.80 -1.22
CA LEU A 126 -1.00 -12.59 -0.35
C LEU A 126 -1.52 -13.86 -1.03
N ASP A 127 -1.93 -13.74 -2.29
CA ASP A 127 -2.47 -14.88 -3.01
C ASP A 127 -1.38 -15.91 -3.33
N LEU A 128 -0.19 -15.46 -3.76
CA LEU A 128 0.94 -16.35 -4.04
C LEU A 128 1.46 -17.03 -2.77
N SER A 129 1.45 -16.35 -1.62
CA SER A 129 1.86 -16.95 -0.35
C SER A 129 0.96 -18.09 0.13
N LYS A 130 -0.24 -18.25 -0.43
CA LYS A 130 -1.15 -19.36 -0.12
C LYS A 130 -0.89 -20.61 -0.99
N SER A 131 -0.19 -20.43 -2.11
CA SER A 131 0.12 -21.52 -3.05
C SER A 131 1.54 -22.07 -2.88
N LEU A 132 2.35 -21.46 -2.01
CA LEU A 132 3.68 -21.94 -1.60
C LEU A 132 3.58 -22.84 -0.37
#